data_b544639cf33b5ed86a445fc8bc2be492
#
_entry.id   b544639cf33b5ed86a445fc8bc2be492
#
_cell.length_a   1.000
_cell.length_b   1.000
_cell.length_c   1.000
_cell.angle_alpha   90.00
_cell.angle_beta   90.00
_cell.angle_gamma   90.00
#
_symmetry.space_group_name_H-M   'P 1'
#
loop_
_entity.id
_entity.type
_entity.pdbx_description
1 polymer ?
#
loop_
_entity_poly.entity_id
_entity_poly.type
_entity_poly.pdbx_seq_one_letter_code
_entity_poly.pdbx_strand_id
1 'polypeptide(L)'
;SFPAGRVALADRPLPRSLQVAAAAGQMNGNLTIGKAMRWWEKVTHPNMREVESAQDLADSLLNAGDKLVVVDFFSPGCGGCRALHPKIAQFAERNPDVLFLQVNYEKHKSMCYSLHVHVLPFFRFYRGAQGRVSSFSCTNATVSLTYTL
;
A
#
# COMPACT_ATOMS: atom_id res chain seq x y z
N SER A 1 -12.14 24.05 -41.30
CA SER A 1 -11.11 24.63 -40.44
C SER A 1 -10.80 23.75 -39.23
N PHE A 2 -11.75 22.95 -38.76
CA PHE A 2 -11.54 22.04 -37.63
C PHE A 2 -10.59 20.86 -37.89
N PRO A 3 -10.60 20.23 -39.07
CA PRO A 3 -9.75 19.07 -39.34
C PRO A 3 -8.25 19.39 -39.34
N ALA A 4 -7.87 20.60 -39.79
CA ALA A 4 -6.46 20.96 -39.94
C ALA A 4 -5.71 21.06 -38.60
N GLY A 5 -6.38 21.56 -37.56
CA GLY A 5 -5.78 21.68 -36.23
C GLY A 5 -5.54 20.35 -35.52
N ARG A 6 -6.39 19.36 -35.77
CA ARG A 6 -6.23 18.01 -35.20
C ARG A 6 -5.10 17.24 -35.87
N VAL A 7 -4.95 17.36 -37.17
CA VAL A 7 -3.86 16.73 -37.92
C VAL A 7 -2.52 17.24 -37.45
N ALA A 8 -2.41 18.57 -37.26
CA ALA A 8 -1.18 19.20 -36.77
C ALA A 8 -0.78 18.73 -35.33
N LEU A 9 -1.75 18.43 -34.50
CA LEU A 9 -1.50 17.92 -33.14
C LEU A 9 -1.08 16.44 -33.15
N ALA A 10 -1.61 15.64 -34.07
CA ALA A 10 -1.28 14.22 -34.20
C ALA A 10 0.16 14.00 -34.69
N ASP A 11 0.68 14.94 -35.49
CA ASP A 11 2.04 14.84 -36.04
C ASP A 11 3.12 15.46 -35.12
N ARG A 12 2.75 15.99 -33.96
CA ARG A 12 3.72 16.53 -33.01
C ARG A 12 4.45 15.39 -32.30
N PRO A 13 5.78 15.39 -32.35
CA PRO A 13 6.55 14.42 -31.60
C PRO A 13 6.30 14.61 -30.09
N LEU A 14 6.14 13.51 -29.39
CA LEU A 14 6.00 13.53 -27.94
C LEU A 14 7.22 14.17 -27.29
N PRO A 15 7.04 14.88 -26.17
CA PRO A 15 8.17 15.37 -25.39
C PRO A 15 9.15 14.26 -25.05
N ARG A 16 10.44 14.59 -25.03
CA ARG A 16 11.50 13.62 -24.83
C ARG A 16 11.31 12.76 -23.57
N SER A 17 10.77 13.36 -22.51
CA SER A 17 10.47 12.64 -21.27
C SER A 17 9.40 11.57 -21.46
N LEU A 18 8.36 11.85 -22.24
CA LEU A 18 7.31 10.88 -22.56
C LEU A 18 7.80 9.79 -23.51
N GLN A 19 8.67 10.15 -24.45
CA GLN A 19 9.29 9.18 -25.36
C GLN A 19 10.17 8.17 -24.60
N VAL A 20 10.95 8.65 -23.65
CA VAL A 20 11.81 7.81 -22.81
C VAL A 20 10.95 6.88 -21.94
N ALA A 21 9.90 7.41 -21.34
CA ALA A 21 8.99 6.59 -20.53
C ALA A 21 8.29 5.52 -21.36
N ALA A 22 7.84 5.85 -22.56
CA ALA A 22 7.21 4.90 -23.48
C ALA A 22 8.20 3.82 -23.94
N ALA A 23 9.44 4.21 -24.25
CA ALA A 23 10.49 3.27 -24.64
C ALA A 23 10.86 2.32 -23.50
N ALA A 24 10.98 2.83 -22.28
CA ALA A 24 11.25 2.01 -21.11
C ALA A 24 10.12 1.00 -20.85
N GLY A 25 8.87 1.42 -21.00
CA GLY A 25 7.71 0.54 -20.91
C GLY A 25 7.69 -0.56 -21.96
N GLN A 26 8.10 -0.24 -23.16
CA GLN A 26 8.21 -1.21 -24.26
C GLN A 26 9.35 -2.21 -24.08
N MET A 27 10.49 -1.77 -23.54
CA MET A 27 11.68 -2.60 -23.36
C MET A 27 11.52 -3.66 -22.27
N ASN A 28 10.82 -3.34 -21.19
CA ASN A 28 10.70 -4.20 -20.02
C ASN A 28 9.32 -4.85 -19.84
N GLY A 29 8.42 -4.62 -20.79
CA GLY A 29 7.09 -5.22 -20.79
C GLY A 29 6.28 -4.99 -19.53
N ASN A 30 5.50 -5.99 -19.15
CA ASN A 30 4.58 -5.93 -18.02
C ASN A 30 5.25 -5.72 -16.65
N LEU A 31 6.50 -6.13 -16.50
CA LEU A 31 7.22 -6.01 -15.22
C LEU A 31 7.46 -4.57 -14.82
N THR A 32 7.90 -3.71 -15.76
CA THR A 32 8.18 -2.30 -15.46
C THR A 32 6.90 -1.51 -15.20
N ILE A 33 5.85 -1.74 -16.00
CA ILE A 33 4.55 -1.10 -15.82
C ILE A 33 3.92 -1.58 -14.51
N GLY A 34 3.94 -2.88 -14.23
CA GLY A 34 3.43 -3.46 -13.00
C GLY A 34 4.12 -2.90 -11.77
N LYS A 35 5.45 -2.77 -11.80
CA LYS A 35 6.24 -2.20 -10.69
C LYS A 35 5.96 -0.71 -10.47
N ALA A 36 5.82 0.07 -11.54
CA ALA A 36 5.48 1.49 -11.45
C ALA A 36 4.09 1.72 -10.85
N MET A 37 3.14 0.81 -11.09
CA MET A 37 1.79 0.88 -10.54
C MET A 37 1.65 0.31 -9.14
N ARG A 38 2.65 -0.41 -8.63
CA ARG A 38 2.64 -1.00 -7.28
C ARG A 38 3.16 -0.02 -6.25
N TRP A 39 2.36 1.02 -6.02
CA TRP A 39 2.71 2.09 -5.08
C TRP A 39 2.99 1.57 -3.65
N TRP A 40 2.35 0.48 -3.25
CA TRP A 40 2.50 -0.11 -1.90
C TRP A 40 3.84 -0.80 -1.68
N GLU A 41 4.58 -1.08 -2.74
CA GLU A 41 5.93 -1.65 -2.67
C GLU A 41 7.02 -0.57 -2.58
N LYS A 42 6.65 0.71 -2.78
CA LYS A 42 7.60 1.83 -2.68
C LYS A 42 7.95 2.09 -1.22
N VAL A 43 9.23 2.31 -0.98
CA VAL A 43 9.78 2.63 0.35
C VAL A 43 9.39 1.57 1.37
N THR A 44 10.06 0.43 1.27
CA THR A 44 9.93 -0.63 2.27
C THR A 44 11.05 -0.49 3.30
N HIS A 45 10.68 -0.30 4.54
CA HIS A 45 11.59 -0.36 5.68
C HIS A 45 11.68 -1.80 6.20
N PRO A 46 12.76 -2.17 6.93
CA PRO A 46 12.93 -3.53 7.44
C PRO A 46 11.77 -4.05 8.28
N ASN A 47 11.03 -3.14 8.93
CA ASN A 47 9.87 -3.43 9.76
C ASN A 47 8.53 -3.31 9.02
N MET A 48 8.56 -3.24 7.69
CA MET A 48 7.37 -3.25 6.83
C MET A 48 7.43 -4.44 5.89
N ARG A 49 6.31 -5.14 5.71
CA ARG A 49 6.20 -6.17 4.69
C ARG A 49 4.75 -6.48 4.32
N GLU A 50 4.56 -7.05 3.15
CA GLU A 50 3.27 -7.54 2.69
C GLU A 50 3.01 -8.95 3.24
N VAL A 51 1.79 -9.19 3.68
CA VAL A 51 1.32 -10.49 4.13
C VAL A 51 0.98 -11.35 2.92
N GLU A 52 1.44 -12.60 2.91
CA GLU A 52 1.28 -13.49 1.77
C GLU A 52 0.13 -14.49 1.92
N SER A 53 -0.35 -14.72 3.15
CA SER A 53 -1.44 -15.65 3.43
C SER A 53 -2.04 -15.39 4.81
N ALA A 54 -3.19 -16.01 5.10
CA ALA A 54 -3.78 -15.98 6.44
C ALA A 54 -2.84 -16.62 7.47
N GLN A 55 -2.16 -17.70 7.11
CA GLN A 55 -1.18 -18.35 7.98
C GLN A 55 0.02 -17.45 8.26
N ASP A 56 0.50 -16.74 7.23
CA ASP A 56 1.58 -15.77 7.38
C ASP A 56 1.19 -14.65 8.36
N LEU A 57 -0.03 -14.14 8.28
CA LEU A 57 -0.52 -13.15 9.23
C LEU A 57 -0.53 -13.71 10.66
N ALA A 58 -1.07 -14.89 10.85
CA ALA A 58 -1.14 -15.55 12.16
C ALA A 58 0.27 -15.77 12.75
N ASP A 59 1.18 -16.31 11.95
CA ASP A 59 2.57 -16.57 12.36
C ASP A 59 3.30 -15.28 12.70
N SER A 60 3.06 -14.23 11.93
CA SER A 60 3.67 -12.91 12.16
C SER A 60 3.22 -12.30 13.48
N LEU A 61 1.94 -12.41 13.79
CA LEU A 61 1.38 -11.93 15.06
C LEU A 61 1.95 -12.74 16.25
N LEU A 62 2.05 -14.04 16.12
CA LEU A 62 2.65 -14.89 17.15
C LEU A 62 4.13 -14.57 17.37
N ASN A 63 4.90 -14.43 16.30
CA ASN A 63 6.33 -14.20 16.35
C ASN A 63 6.71 -12.79 16.79
N ALA A 64 5.78 -11.84 16.71
CA ALA A 64 6.02 -10.47 17.14
C ALA A 64 6.21 -10.34 18.66
N GLY A 65 5.73 -11.32 19.44
CA GLY A 65 5.80 -11.25 20.90
C GLY A 65 5.06 -10.04 21.43
N ASP A 66 5.74 -9.21 22.24
CA ASP A 66 5.15 -8.02 22.84
C ASP A 66 5.24 -6.76 21.96
N LYS A 67 5.76 -6.91 20.76
CA LYS A 67 5.82 -5.78 19.81
C LYS A 67 4.44 -5.34 19.39
N LEU A 68 4.27 -4.05 19.22
CA LEU A 68 3.10 -3.52 18.55
C LEU A 68 3.13 -3.90 17.07
N VAL A 69 2.03 -4.45 16.57
CA VAL A 69 1.86 -4.78 15.16
C VAL A 69 0.75 -3.92 14.60
N VAL A 70 1.04 -3.20 13.54
CA VAL A 70 0.06 -2.42 12.78
C VAL A 70 -0.24 -3.19 11.50
N VAL A 71 -1.49 -3.61 11.33
CA VAL A 71 -1.95 -4.28 10.11
C VAL A 71 -2.70 -3.26 9.27
N ASP A 72 -2.16 -2.97 8.10
CA ASP A 72 -2.67 -2.03 7.11
C ASP A 72 -3.36 -2.81 6.01
N PHE A 73 -4.69 -2.71 5.95
CA PHE A 73 -5.50 -3.31 4.90
C PHE A 73 -5.69 -2.30 3.77
N PHE A 74 -5.27 -2.66 2.59
CA PHE A 74 -5.32 -1.79 1.41
C PHE A 74 -5.80 -2.54 0.18
N SER A 75 -6.15 -1.81 -0.86
CA SER A 75 -6.26 -2.36 -2.21
C SER A 75 -5.50 -1.48 -3.21
N PRO A 76 -4.99 -2.05 -4.31
CA PRO A 76 -4.27 -1.29 -5.33
C PRO A 76 -5.03 -0.08 -5.87
N GLY A 77 -6.36 -0.20 -6.01
CA GLY A 77 -7.22 0.85 -6.52
C GLY A 77 -7.73 1.85 -5.47
N CYS A 78 -7.35 1.67 -4.22
CA CYS A 78 -7.80 2.54 -3.13
C CYS A 78 -6.98 3.83 -3.09
N GLY A 79 -7.57 4.94 -3.51
CA GLY A 79 -6.91 6.25 -3.52
C GLY A 79 -6.49 6.74 -2.15
N GLY A 80 -7.33 6.55 -1.14
CA GLY A 80 -7.01 6.89 0.26
C GLY A 80 -5.84 6.08 0.80
N CYS A 81 -5.78 4.78 0.48
CA CYS A 81 -4.66 3.91 0.85
C CYS A 81 -3.36 4.41 0.24
N ARG A 82 -3.38 4.73 -1.05
CA ARG A 82 -2.22 5.26 -1.77
C ARG A 82 -1.74 6.58 -1.17
N ALA A 83 -2.67 7.48 -0.84
CA ALA A 83 -2.35 8.77 -0.24
C ALA A 83 -1.69 8.64 1.14
N LEU A 84 -2.13 7.65 1.93
CA LEU A 84 -1.59 7.40 3.27
C LEU A 84 -0.26 6.64 3.27
N HIS A 85 0.07 5.92 2.22
CA HIS A 85 1.24 5.04 2.18
C HIS A 85 2.56 5.75 2.53
N PRO A 86 2.88 6.95 2.01
CA PRO A 86 4.10 7.65 2.40
C PRO A 86 4.14 7.96 3.90
N LYS A 87 2.99 8.24 4.49
CA LYS A 87 2.89 8.53 5.94
C LYS A 87 3.11 7.27 6.77
N ILE A 88 2.57 6.14 6.34
CA ILE A 88 2.82 4.85 6.98
C ILE A 88 4.31 4.51 6.94
N ALA A 89 4.96 4.72 5.80
CA ALA A 89 6.41 4.52 5.67
C ALA A 89 7.21 5.42 6.63
N GLN A 90 6.81 6.67 6.82
CA GLN A 90 7.44 7.57 7.80
C GLN A 90 7.26 7.05 9.23
N PHE A 91 6.08 6.55 9.59
CA PHE A 91 5.85 5.95 10.91
C PHE A 91 6.73 4.71 11.12
N ALA A 92 6.86 3.86 10.10
CA ALA A 92 7.73 2.69 10.17
C ALA A 92 9.19 3.08 10.39
N GLU A 93 9.68 4.08 9.66
CA GLU A 93 11.04 4.60 9.82
C GLU A 93 11.30 5.11 11.25
N ARG A 94 10.34 5.85 11.81
CA ARG A 94 10.46 6.44 13.13
C ARG A 94 10.26 5.45 14.28
N ASN A 95 9.63 4.31 14.00
CA ASN A 95 9.26 3.32 15.00
C ASN A 95 9.78 1.94 14.60
N PRO A 96 11.11 1.73 14.65
CA PRO A 96 11.69 0.45 14.18
C PRO A 96 11.28 -0.76 15.02
N ASP A 97 10.79 -0.55 16.24
CA ASP A 97 10.29 -1.62 17.12
C ASP A 97 8.85 -2.05 16.80
N VAL A 98 8.16 -1.31 15.94
CA VAL A 98 6.80 -1.62 15.51
C VAL A 98 6.86 -2.40 14.21
N LEU A 99 6.09 -3.48 14.11
CA LEU A 99 5.95 -4.25 12.88
C LEU A 99 4.76 -3.73 12.09
N PHE A 100 4.99 -3.36 10.83
CA PHE A 100 3.95 -2.92 9.89
C PHE A 100 3.69 -4.02 8.87
N LEU A 101 2.50 -4.60 8.90
CA LEU A 101 2.05 -5.64 7.98
C LEU A 101 1.03 -5.06 7.02
N GLN A 102 1.22 -5.28 5.73
CA GLN A 102 0.34 -4.83 4.67
C GLN A 102 -0.46 -6.00 4.11
N VAL A 103 -1.78 -5.90 4.14
CA VAL A 103 -2.68 -6.92 3.60
C VAL A 103 -3.39 -6.37 2.36
N ASN A 104 -3.11 -6.96 1.22
CA ASN A 104 -3.75 -6.61 -0.05
C ASN A 104 -5.13 -7.27 -0.12
N TYR A 105 -6.17 -6.46 -0.03
CA TYR A 105 -7.56 -6.91 -0.06
C TYR A 105 -7.89 -7.70 -1.34
N GLU A 106 -7.37 -7.26 -2.49
CA GLU A 106 -7.64 -7.92 -3.76
C GLU A 106 -7.07 -9.35 -3.82
N LYS A 107 -5.91 -9.57 -3.21
CA LYS A 107 -5.29 -10.89 -3.12
C LYS A 107 -5.91 -11.78 -2.05
N HIS A 108 -6.47 -11.20 -0.99
CA HIS A 108 -6.86 -11.92 0.23
C HIS A 108 -8.28 -11.60 0.66
N LYS A 109 -9.22 -11.62 -0.29
CA LYS A 109 -10.63 -11.26 -0.03
C LYS A 109 -11.28 -12.11 1.05
N SER A 110 -11.07 -13.42 1.02
CA SER A 110 -11.68 -14.32 2.00
C SER A 110 -11.12 -14.09 3.40
N MET A 111 -9.81 -13.84 3.52
CA MET A 111 -9.19 -13.49 4.80
C MET A 111 -9.76 -12.18 5.35
N CYS A 112 -9.83 -11.15 4.53
CA CYS A 112 -10.38 -9.85 4.92
C CYS A 112 -11.84 -9.97 5.32
N TYR A 113 -12.63 -10.75 4.60
CA TYR A 113 -14.02 -11.03 4.93
C TYR A 113 -14.13 -11.71 6.30
N SER A 114 -13.32 -12.74 6.55
CA SER A 114 -13.27 -13.46 7.83
C SER A 114 -12.85 -12.56 8.99
N LEU A 115 -12.02 -11.57 8.72
CA LEU A 115 -11.56 -10.59 9.71
C LEU A 115 -12.51 -9.40 9.84
N HIS A 116 -13.66 -9.41 9.17
CA HIS A 116 -14.65 -8.32 9.17
C HIS A 116 -14.08 -6.98 8.70
N VAL A 117 -13.22 -7.02 7.71
CA VAL A 117 -12.69 -5.82 7.05
C VAL A 117 -13.52 -5.54 5.80
N HIS A 118 -14.30 -4.45 5.83
CA HIS A 118 -15.24 -4.09 4.76
C HIS A 118 -15.03 -2.68 4.21
N VAL A 119 -14.18 -1.90 4.84
CA VAL A 119 -13.89 -0.51 4.47
C VAL A 119 -12.38 -0.35 4.33
N LEU A 120 -11.92 0.38 3.31
CA LEU A 120 -10.51 0.65 3.07
C LEU A 120 -10.26 2.16 2.92
N PRO A 121 -9.13 2.67 3.40
CA PRO A 121 -8.11 1.97 4.19
C PRO A 121 -8.62 1.60 5.59
N PHE A 122 -8.08 0.53 6.13
CA PHE A 122 -8.44 0.05 7.45
C PHE A 122 -7.19 -0.43 8.18
N PHE A 123 -7.11 -0.13 9.48
CA PHE A 123 -5.95 -0.47 10.31
C PHE A 123 -6.39 -1.23 11.54
N ARG A 124 -5.61 -2.24 11.93
CA ARG A 124 -5.76 -2.93 13.20
C ARG A 124 -4.44 -2.95 13.94
N PHE A 125 -4.52 -2.79 15.23
CA PHE A 125 -3.38 -2.90 16.13
C PHE A 125 -3.48 -4.15 16.97
N TYR A 126 -2.35 -4.83 17.09
CA TYR A 126 -2.21 -6.02 17.93
C TYR A 126 -0.99 -5.85 18.82
N ARG A 127 -1.09 -6.36 20.05
CA ARG A 127 0.03 -6.35 20.97
C ARG A 127 0.00 -7.61 21.84
N GLY A 128 0.85 -8.59 21.53
CA GLY A 128 1.12 -9.76 22.35
C GLY A 128 -0.13 -10.43 22.94
N ALA A 129 -0.10 -10.67 24.24
CA ALA A 129 -1.19 -11.30 24.96
C ALA A 129 -2.48 -10.46 25.02
N GLN A 130 -2.42 -9.18 24.74
CA GLN A 130 -3.60 -8.32 24.67
C GLN A 130 -4.42 -8.53 23.40
N GLY A 131 -3.83 -9.21 22.39
CA GLY A 131 -4.48 -9.41 21.11
C GLY A 131 -4.74 -8.09 20.39
N ARG A 132 -5.94 -7.98 19.77
CA ARG A 132 -6.33 -6.76 19.07
C ARG A 132 -6.59 -5.62 20.05
N VAL A 133 -5.76 -4.58 20.00
CA VAL A 133 -5.84 -3.43 20.89
C VAL A 133 -6.81 -2.37 20.35
N SER A 134 -6.77 -2.13 19.03
CA SER A 134 -7.54 -1.06 18.39
C SER A 134 -7.78 -1.34 16.91
N SER A 135 -8.80 -0.71 16.35
CA SER A 135 -9.04 -0.72 14.91
C SER A 135 -9.73 0.58 14.49
N PHE A 136 -9.42 1.06 13.28
CA PHE A 136 -10.03 2.27 12.73
C PHE A 136 -9.94 2.32 11.20
N SER A 137 -10.80 3.10 10.59
CA SER A 137 -10.83 3.36 9.15
C SER A 137 -10.27 4.74 8.79
N CYS A 138 -10.23 5.04 7.51
CA CYS A 138 -9.35 6.00 6.85
C CYS A 138 -9.32 7.45 7.33
N THR A 139 -10.44 8.05 7.69
CA THR A 139 -10.48 9.51 7.89
C THR A 139 -9.67 10.00 9.07
N ASN A 140 -9.51 9.13 10.07
CA ASN A 140 -8.75 9.44 11.27
C ASN A 140 -7.45 8.64 11.39
N ALA A 141 -7.07 7.89 10.36
CA ALA A 141 -5.95 6.96 10.41
C ALA A 141 -4.63 7.64 10.80
N THR A 142 -4.32 8.77 10.19
CA THR A 142 -3.09 9.53 10.48
C THR A 142 -3.03 10.00 11.92
N VAL A 143 -4.13 10.56 12.40
CA VAL A 143 -4.24 11.05 13.80
C VAL A 143 -4.13 9.88 14.77
N SER A 144 -4.87 8.81 14.53
CA SER A 144 -4.86 7.63 15.39
C SER A 144 -3.49 6.95 15.43
N LEU A 145 -2.80 6.86 14.31
CA LEU A 145 -1.41 6.35 14.27
C LEU A 145 -0.47 7.21 15.10
N THR A 146 -0.57 8.52 15.01
CA THR A 146 0.26 9.45 15.78
C THR A 146 0.06 9.27 17.27
N TYR A 147 -1.16 9.08 17.74
CA TYR A 147 -1.44 8.88 19.16
C TYR A 147 -1.10 7.46 19.67
N THR A 148 -1.14 6.46 18.78
CA THR A 148 -0.86 5.07 19.16
C THR A 148 0.64 4.77 19.20
N LEU A 149 1.40 5.38 18.30
CA LEU A 149 2.85 5.22 18.21
C LEU A 149 3.59 6.29 19.01
#